data_574ff20987d57968a8c204e97eae4a15
#
_entry.id   574ff20987d57968a8c204e97eae4a15
#
_cell.length_a   1.000
_cell.length_b   1.000
_cell.length_c   1.000
_cell.angle_alpha   90.00
_cell.angle_beta   90.00
_cell.angle_gamma   90.00
#
_symmetry.space_group_name_H-M   'P 1'
#
loop_
_entity.id
_entity.type
_entity.pdbx_description
1 polymer ?
#
loop_
_entity_poly.entity_id
_entity_poly.type
_entity_poly.pdbx_seq_one_letter_code
_entity_poly.pdbx_strand_id
1 'polypeptide(L)'
;ELEELSKQLNDLETGGYIRPSKSPYASPVLFVKKKDGTTRMCIDYRALNSLTIKNRYPLPRIDELFDRLQGSKYFTKLDLRQGYHQIRISESDIAKTAFRSRYGHYEYLVMPFGLTNAPATFMHLMHQILRPFLDKSVIVFLDDILIYSKTLEDHQRQVREVLELLRQNKLCAKESKCEIYQRSVEFLGHRIDEHGLHMMTEKLDAIRDWPQLTKVDDIRSFL
;
A
#
# COMPACT_ATOMS: atom_id res chain seq x y z
N GLU A 1 7.99 -3.71 -24.05
CA GLU A 1 6.66 -3.43 -23.45
C GLU A 1 5.66 -4.57 -23.72
N LEU A 2 5.55 -5.09 -24.98
CA LEU A 2 4.59 -6.16 -25.29
C LEU A 2 4.89 -7.48 -24.58
N GLU A 3 6.15 -7.90 -24.54
CA GLU A 3 6.57 -9.10 -23.80
C GLU A 3 6.29 -8.97 -22.32
N GLU A 4 6.56 -7.80 -21.74
CA GLU A 4 6.29 -7.51 -20.34
C GLU A 4 4.78 -7.50 -20.04
N LEU A 5 3.94 -6.96 -20.95
CA LEU A 5 2.50 -7.03 -20.85
C LEU A 5 2.02 -8.47 -20.83
N SER A 6 2.49 -9.29 -21.77
CA SER A 6 2.10 -10.71 -21.87
C SER A 6 2.47 -11.47 -20.60
N LYS A 7 3.68 -11.23 -20.08
CA LYS A 7 4.16 -11.83 -18.84
C LYS A 7 3.30 -11.44 -17.64
N GLN A 8 3.06 -10.13 -17.43
CA GLN A 8 2.28 -9.66 -16.29
C GLN A 8 0.82 -10.13 -16.36
N LEU A 9 0.20 -10.20 -17.55
CA LEU A 9 -1.14 -10.76 -17.72
C LEU A 9 -1.17 -12.24 -17.35
N ASN A 10 -0.20 -13.02 -17.82
CA ASN A 10 -0.10 -14.46 -17.52
C ASN A 10 0.12 -14.71 -16.02
N ASP A 11 0.96 -13.90 -15.37
CA ASP A 11 1.18 -13.96 -13.91
C ASP A 11 -0.10 -13.68 -13.13
N LEU A 12 -0.88 -12.68 -13.55
CA LEU A 12 -2.16 -12.33 -12.92
C LEU A 12 -3.23 -13.40 -13.15
N GLU A 13 -3.32 -13.97 -14.35
CA GLU A 13 -4.28 -15.01 -14.67
C GLU A 13 -3.94 -16.33 -13.96
N THR A 14 -2.67 -16.76 -14.01
CA THR A 14 -2.20 -17.95 -13.30
C THR A 14 -2.34 -17.82 -11.79
N GLY A 15 -2.15 -16.59 -11.26
CA GLY A 15 -2.38 -16.28 -9.86
C GLY A 15 -3.86 -16.24 -9.46
N GLY A 16 -4.79 -16.36 -10.41
CA GLY A 16 -6.24 -16.30 -10.15
C GLY A 16 -6.73 -14.90 -9.74
N TYR A 17 -5.99 -13.86 -10.10
CA TYR A 17 -6.37 -12.47 -9.80
C TYR A 17 -7.28 -11.87 -10.86
N ILE A 18 -7.15 -12.33 -12.11
CA ILE A 18 -7.99 -11.92 -13.25
C ILE A 18 -8.55 -13.14 -13.97
N ARG A 19 -9.57 -12.91 -14.78
CA ARG A 19 -10.12 -13.90 -15.73
C ARG A 19 -10.51 -13.21 -17.05
N PRO A 20 -10.65 -13.96 -18.17
CA PRO A 20 -11.25 -13.45 -19.40
C PRO A 20 -12.64 -12.87 -19.12
N SER A 21 -12.96 -11.74 -19.77
CA SER A 21 -14.19 -10.98 -19.53
C SER A 21 -15.08 -10.88 -20.78
N LYS A 22 -16.38 -10.87 -20.53
CA LYS A 22 -17.42 -10.50 -21.51
C LYS A 22 -18.16 -9.22 -21.08
N SER A 23 -17.56 -8.46 -20.15
CA SER A 23 -18.13 -7.22 -19.63
C SER A 23 -18.36 -6.19 -20.74
N PRO A 24 -19.44 -5.38 -20.65
CA PRO A 24 -19.61 -4.24 -21.55
C PRO A 24 -18.66 -3.07 -21.23
N TYR A 25 -17.95 -3.14 -20.08
CA TYR A 25 -16.98 -2.12 -19.66
C TYR A 25 -15.57 -2.50 -20.09
N ALA A 26 -14.71 -1.49 -20.34
CA ALA A 26 -13.32 -1.75 -20.69
C ALA A 26 -12.44 -0.53 -20.38
N SER A 27 -11.66 -0.60 -19.32
CA SER A 27 -10.63 0.39 -19.00
C SER A 27 -9.34 0.14 -19.79
N PRO A 28 -8.61 1.16 -20.24
CA PRO A 28 -7.36 0.97 -20.96
C PRO A 28 -6.20 0.59 -20.01
N VAL A 29 -5.20 -0.12 -20.56
CA VAL A 29 -3.94 -0.41 -19.88
C VAL A 29 -2.94 0.72 -20.10
N LEU A 30 -2.19 1.06 -19.06
CA LEU A 30 -1.09 2.00 -19.06
C LEU A 30 0.18 1.33 -18.52
N PHE A 31 1.35 1.84 -18.91
CA PHE A 31 2.62 1.43 -18.36
C PHE A 31 3.28 2.55 -17.57
N VAL A 32 3.72 2.23 -16.37
CA VAL A 32 4.45 3.15 -15.50
C VAL A 32 5.83 2.58 -15.20
N LYS A 33 6.88 3.37 -15.45
CA LYS A 33 8.25 3.02 -15.06
C LYS A 33 8.40 3.15 -13.55
N LYS A 34 8.95 2.12 -12.90
CA LYS A 34 9.35 2.17 -11.50
C LYS A 34 10.71 2.84 -11.34
N LYS A 35 11.08 3.18 -10.10
CA LYS A 35 12.40 3.75 -9.76
C LYS A 35 13.56 2.80 -10.14
N ASP A 36 13.33 1.49 -10.10
CA ASP A 36 14.29 0.44 -10.47
C ASP A 36 14.41 0.23 -11.99
N GLY A 37 13.72 1.05 -12.82
CA GLY A 37 13.72 0.97 -14.28
C GLY A 37 12.76 -0.09 -14.84
N THR A 38 12.18 -0.96 -14.02
CA THR A 38 11.18 -1.93 -14.47
C THR A 38 9.84 -1.27 -14.78
N THR A 39 9.04 -1.90 -15.63
CA THR A 39 7.75 -1.38 -16.06
C THR A 39 6.62 -2.11 -15.34
N ARG A 40 5.67 -1.37 -14.79
CA ARG A 40 4.45 -1.92 -14.18
C ARG A 40 3.26 -1.64 -15.08
N MET A 41 2.47 -2.68 -15.35
CA MET A 41 1.15 -2.55 -15.94
C MET A 41 0.19 -1.92 -14.92
N CYS A 42 -0.51 -0.88 -15.33
CA CYS A 42 -1.56 -0.23 -14.55
C CYS A 42 -2.84 -0.15 -15.40
N ILE A 43 -3.99 -0.13 -14.75
CA ILE A 43 -5.27 0.06 -15.42
C ILE A 43 -5.74 1.49 -15.16
N ASP A 44 -6.15 2.17 -16.20
CA ASP A 44 -6.70 3.52 -16.08
C ASP A 44 -8.16 3.49 -15.67
N TYR A 45 -8.39 3.51 -14.39
CA TYR A 45 -9.73 3.57 -13.81
C TYR A 45 -10.29 4.97 -13.61
N ARG A 46 -9.70 6.03 -14.19
CA ARG A 46 -10.18 7.42 -13.99
C ARG A 46 -11.65 7.58 -14.33
N ALA A 47 -12.12 6.99 -15.44
CA ALA A 47 -13.53 7.03 -15.83
C ALA A 47 -14.42 6.30 -14.82
N LEU A 48 -14.05 5.11 -14.36
CA LEU A 48 -14.77 4.37 -13.33
C LEU A 48 -14.77 5.14 -12.01
N ASN A 49 -13.62 5.66 -11.61
CA ASN A 49 -13.46 6.43 -10.37
C ASN A 49 -14.32 7.71 -10.33
N SER A 50 -14.53 8.36 -11.48
CA SER A 50 -15.39 9.55 -11.55
C SER A 50 -16.87 9.25 -11.27
N LEU A 51 -17.32 8.02 -11.58
CA LEU A 51 -18.68 7.55 -11.34
C LEU A 51 -18.83 6.88 -9.96
N THR A 52 -17.73 6.53 -9.31
CA THR A 52 -17.73 5.81 -8.04
C THR A 52 -18.05 6.75 -6.89
N ILE A 53 -19.01 6.37 -6.05
CA ILE A 53 -19.29 7.07 -4.78
C ILE A 53 -18.06 6.89 -3.87
N LYS A 54 -17.42 8.01 -3.53
CA LYS A 54 -16.18 7.99 -2.75
C LYS A 54 -16.45 7.60 -1.30
N ASN A 55 -15.75 6.59 -0.84
CA ASN A 55 -15.71 6.20 0.57
C ASN A 55 -15.03 7.31 1.40
N ARG A 56 -15.64 7.66 2.52
CA ARG A 56 -15.16 8.68 3.45
C ARG A 56 -14.53 8.07 4.71
N TYR A 57 -13.96 6.87 4.60
CA TYR A 57 -13.27 6.25 5.71
C TYR A 57 -12.16 7.19 6.21
N PRO A 58 -12.11 7.52 7.51
CA PRO A 58 -11.12 8.45 8.04
C PRO A 58 -9.73 7.85 7.93
N LEU A 59 -8.83 8.57 7.29
CA LEU A 59 -7.40 8.27 7.38
C LEU A 59 -6.86 8.90 8.66
N PRO A 60 -6.07 8.18 9.47
CA PRO A 60 -5.46 8.75 10.64
C PRO A 60 -4.47 9.87 10.26
N ARG A 61 -4.35 10.85 11.11
CA ARG A 61 -3.37 11.92 10.92
C ARG A 61 -1.97 11.39 11.22
N ILE A 62 -1.02 11.70 10.36
CA ILE A 62 0.36 11.18 10.46
C ILE A 62 1.03 11.67 11.75
N ASP A 63 0.82 12.94 12.13
CA ASP A 63 1.33 13.53 13.37
C ASP A 63 0.83 12.76 14.62
N GLU A 64 -0.47 12.44 14.68
CA GLU A 64 -1.05 11.65 15.77
C GLU A 64 -0.48 10.22 15.84
N LEU A 65 -0.15 9.63 14.68
CA LEU A 65 0.47 8.30 14.64
C LEU A 65 1.90 8.33 15.24
N PHE A 66 2.67 9.38 14.95
CA PHE A 66 4.03 9.52 15.47
C PHE A 66 4.07 9.78 16.99
N ASP A 67 3.10 10.54 17.53
CA ASP A 67 3.01 10.77 18.98
C ASP A 67 2.87 9.44 19.75
N ARG A 68 2.21 8.46 19.20
CA ARG A 68 2.03 7.12 19.82
C ARG A 68 3.30 6.29 19.88
N LEU A 69 4.28 6.57 19.04
CA LEU A 69 5.56 5.84 19.00
C LEU A 69 6.53 6.29 20.10
N GLN A 70 6.21 7.35 20.81
CA GLN A 70 7.09 7.92 21.83
C GLN A 70 7.47 6.91 22.90
N GLY A 71 8.78 6.77 23.13
CA GLY A 71 9.37 5.85 24.12
C GLY A 71 9.41 4.39 23.66
N SER A 72 9.04 4.07 22.43
CA SER A 72 9.19 2.74 21.85
C SER A 72 10.64 2.51 21.41
N LYS A 73 11.10 1.26 21.54
CA LYS A 73 12.48 0.86 21.27
C LYS A 73 12.60 -0.27 20.26
N TYR A 74 11.53 -0.98 20.01
CA TYR A 74 11.48 -2.14 19.12
C TYR A 74 10.35 -1.94 18.10
N PHE A 75 10.67 -2.20 16.85
CA PHE A 75 9.80 -1.96 15.73
C PHE A 75 9.78 -3.18 14.80
N THR A 76 8.62 -3.50 14.28
CA THR A 76 8.44 -4.47 13.20
C THR A 76 7.53 -3.87 12.16
N LYS A 77 8.04 -3.72 10.93
CA LYS A 77 7.26 -3.29 9.78
C LYS A 77 6.87 -4.49 8.94
N LEU A 78 5.59 -4.64 8.68
CA LEU A 78 5.05 -5.68 7.82
C LEU A 78 4.55 -5.08 6.51
N ASP A 79 5.01 -5.62 5.39
CA ASP A 79 4.51 -5.34 4.04
C ASP A 79 3.65 -6.54 3.61
N LEU A 80 2.37 -6.31 3.31
CA LEU A 80 1.49 -7.37 2.84
C LEU A 80 1.73 -7.66 1.36
N ARG A 81 1.86 -8.93 1.01
CA ARG A 81 2.10 -9.36 -0.37
C ARG A 81 0.93 -8.94 -1.25
N GLN A 82 1.13 -7.92 -2.12
CA GLN A 82 0.08 -7.38 -2.99
C GLN A 82 -1.22 -7.10 -2.21
N GLY A 83 -1.14 -6.34 -1.12
CA GLY A 83 -2.19 -6.20 -0.10
C GLY A 83 -3.61 -6.08 -0.65
N TYR A 84 -3.82 -5.21 -1.64
CA TYR A 84 -5.14 -5.03 -2.26
C TYR A 84 -5.64 -6.28 -3.00
N HIS A 85 -4.76 -7.06 -3.65
CA HIS A 85 -5.14 -8.30 -4.32
C HIS A 85 -5.55 -9.42 -3.36
N GLN A 86 -5.36 -9.26 -2.05
CA GLN A 86 -5.83 -10.22 -1.06
C GLN A 86 -7.31 -10.02 -0.70
N ILE A 87 -7.95 -8.96 -1.20
CA ILE A 87 -9.36 -8.66 -0.99
C ILE A 87 -10.14 -9.02 -2.26
N ARG A 88 -11.16 -9.88 -2.12
CA ARG A 88 -12.04 -10.24 -3.24
C ARG A 88 -13.02 -9.12 -3.54
N ILE A 89 -13.33 -8.94 -4.81
CA ILE A 89 -14.39 -8.07 -5.29
C ILE A 89 -15.73 -8.82 -5.21
N SER A 90 -16.80 -8.10 -4.88
CA SER A 90 -18.15 -8.63 -4.97
C SER A 90 -18.46 -9.08 -6.41
N GLU A 91 -19.12 -10.23 -6.59
CA GLU A 91 -19.50 -10.76 -7.90
C GLU A 91 -20.23 -9.72 -8.76
N SER A 92 -21.09 -8.90 -8.17
CA SER A 92 -21.83 -7.82 -8.85
C SER A 92 -20.95 -6.70 -9.39
N ASP A 93 -19.71 -6.57 -8.90
CA ASP A 93 -18.79 -5.48 -9.21
C ASP A 93 -17.60 -5.93 -10.08
N ILE A 94 -17.38 -7.23 -10.20
CA ILE A 94 -16.27 -7.80 -11.00
C ILE A 94 -16.28 -7.22 -12.42
N ALA A 95 -17.41 -7.25 -13.10
CA ALA A 95 -17.55 -6.76 -14.48
C ALA A 95 -17.17 -5.28 -14.65
N LYS A 96 -17.30 -4.46 -13.59
CA LYS A 96 -16.94 -3.03 -13.61
C LYS A 96 -15.43 -2.81 -13.65
N THR A 97 -14.64 -3.79 -13.23
CA THR A 97 -13.18 -3.73 -13.22
C THR A 97 -12.54 -4.13 -14.54
N ALA A 98 -13.36 -4.46 -15.53
CA ALA A 98 -12.88 -4.97 -16.80
C ALA A 98 -11.95 -3.99 -17.52
N PHE A 99 -10.91 -4.54 -18.12
CA PHE A 99 -9.92 -3.80 -18.87
C PHE A 99 -9.54 -4.51 -20.18
N ARG A 100 -9.14 -3.74 -21.15
CA ARG A 100 -8.73 -4.23 -22.45
C ARG A 100 -7.24 -4.09 -22.68
N SER A 101 -6.65 -5.14 -23.21
CA SER A 101 -5.26 -5.17 -23.66
C SER A 101 -5.19 -5.63 -25.11
N ARG A 102 -3.99 -5.60 -25.71
CA ARG A 102 -3.77 -6.20 -27.02
C ARG A 102 -4.05 -7.72 -27.06
N TYR A 103 -3.89 -8.38 -25.91
CA TYR A 103 -4.01 -9.84 -25.79
C TYR A 103 -5.41 -10.32 -25.38
N GLY A 104 -6.32 -9.42 -25.08
CA GLY A 104 -7.68 -9.77 -24.73
C GLY A 104 -8.33 -8.81 -23.75
N HIS A 105 -9.52 -9.19 -23.33
CA HIS A 105 -10.38 -8.50 -22.39
C HIS A 105 -10.43 -9.31 -21.10
N TYR A 106 -10.10 -8.69 -19.97
CA TYR A 106 -10.00 -9.33 -18.67
C TYR A 106 -10.74 -8.52 -17.62
N GLU A 107 -11.08 -9.16 -16.50
CA GLU A 107 -11.68 -8.52 -15.32
C GLU A 107 -11.02 -9.04 -14.04
N TYR A 108 -10.94 -8.21 -13.01
CA TYR A 108 -10.34 -8.56 -11.74
C TYR A 108 -11.33 -9.29 -10.83
N LEU A 109 -10.89 -10.39 -10.23
CA LEU A 109 -11.58 -11.14 -9.18
C LEU A 109 -11.24 -10.60 -7.77
N VAL A 110 -10.16 -9.84 -7.69
CA VAL A 110 -9.62 -9.24 -6.48
C VAL A 110 -9.47 -7.73 -6.67
N MET A 111 -9.40 -6.98 -5.59
CA MET A 111 -9.33 -5.52 -5.64
C MET A 111 -8.02 -5.05 -6.28
N PRO A 112 -8.05 -4.44 -7.49
CA PRO A 112 -6.85 -3.94 -8.15
C PRO A 112 -6.39 -2.60 -7.57
N PHE A 113 -5.14 -2.27 -7.84
CA PHE A 113 -4.65 -0.91 -7.68
C PHE A 113 -5.36 0.05 -8.64
N GLY A 114 -5.51 1.32 -8.21
CA GLY A 114 -6.10 2.37 -9.03
C GLY A 114 -7.58 2.63 -8.83
N LEU A 115 -8.31 1.77 -8.11
CA LEU A 115 -9.69 2.05 -7.69
C LEU A 115 -9.69 3.10 -6.56
N THR A 116 -10.55 4.11 -6.67
CA THR A 116 -10.60 5.24 -5.71
C THR A 116 -10.89 4.80 -4.28
N ASN A 117 -11.68 3.74 -4.09
CA ASN A 117 -12.04 3.25 -2.76
C ASN A 117 -11.11 2.14 -2.22
N ALA A 118 -10.13 1.68 -2.99
CA ALA A 118 -9.26 0.59 -2.58
C ALA A 118 -8.49 0.89 -1.28
N PRO A 119 -7.85 2.07 -1.11
CA PRO A 119 -7.16 2.39 0.13
C PRO A 119 -8.10 2.40 1.34
N ALA A 120 -9.28 3.02 1.21
CA ALA A 120 -10.26 3.11 2.29
C ALA A 120 -10.82 1.74 2.68
N THR A 121 -11.10 0.88 1.71
CA THR A 121 -11.58 -0.50 1.94
C THR A 121 -10.52 -1.33 2.65
N PHE A 122 -9.27 -1.22 2.22
CA PHE A 122 -8.16 -1.93 2.84
C PHE A 122 -7.92 -1.47 4.28
N MET A 123 -7.88 -0.15 4.53
CA MET A 123 -7.76 0.43 5.86
C MET A 123 -8.88 -0.06 6.79
N HIS A 124 -10.12 -0.06 6.31
CA HIS A 124 -11.26 -0.54 7.09
C HIS A 124 -11.07 -2.01 7.50
N LEU A 125 -10.67 -2.87 6.55
CA LEU A 125 -10.41 -4.29 6.83
C LEU A 125 -9.28 -4.47 7.85
N MET A 126 -8.15 -3.75 7.67
CA MET A 126 -7.02 -3.83 8.59
C MET A 126 -7.40 -3.35 10.00
N HIS A 127 -8.17 -2.25 10.09
CA HIS A 127 -8.65 -1.76 11.37
C HIS A 127 -9.63 -2.72 12.06
N GLN A 128 -10.45 -3.46 11.31
CA GLN A 128 -11.30 -4.51 11.88
C GLN A 128 -10.46 -5.68 12.44
N ILE A 129 -9.50 -6.18 11.65
CA ILE A 129 -8.67 -7.32 12.03
C ILE A 129 -7.76 -6.98 13.22
N LEU A 130 -7.09 -5.82 13.16
CA LEU A 130 -6.08 -5.42 14.13
C LEU A 130 -6.65 -4.58 15.29
N ARG A 131 -7.98 -4.47 15.39
CA ARG A 131 -8.67 -3.68 16.41
C ARG A 131 -8.17 -3.85 17.85
N PRO A 132 -7.82 -5.07 18.33
CA PRO A 132 -7.33 -5.25 19.69
C PRO A 132 -6.00 -4.55 19.98
N PHE A 133 -5.19 -4.27 18.93
CA PHE A 133 -3.83 -3.72 19.00
C PHE A 133 -3.73 -2.27 18.54
N LEU A 134 -4.75 -1.76 17.84
CA LEU A 134 -4.76 -0.37 17.42
C LEU A 134 -4.62 0.56 18.62
N ASP A 135 -3.87 1.63 18.45
CA ASP A 135 -3.60 2.65 19.45
C ASP A 135 -2.81 2.19 20.69
N LYS A 136 -2.39 0.91 20.73
CA LYS A 136 -1.61 0.32 21.82
C LYS A 136 -0.22 -0.10 21.38
N SER A 137 -0.14 -0.85 20.29
CA SER A 137 1.10 -1.45 19.80
C SER A 137 1.17 -1.62 18.29
N VAL A 138 0.11 -1.26 17.56
CA VAL A 138 0.04 -1.37 16.10
C VAL A 138 -0.49 -0.07 15.50
N ILE A 139 0.21 0.40 14.50
CA ILE A 139 -0.23 1.45 13.58
C ILE A 139 -0.45 0.82 12.21
N VAL A 140 -1.55 1.19 11.58
CA VAL A 140 -1.85 0.86 10.19
C VAL A 140 -2.03 2.14 9.41
N PHE A 141 -1.28 2.28 8.31
CA PHE A 141 -1.45 3.39 7.40
C PHE A 141 -1.35 2.89 5.95
N LEU A 142 -2.47 2.90 5.25
CA LEU A 142 -2.60 2.28 3.92
C LEU A 142 -2.12 0.82 3.96
N ASP A 143 -1.09 0.49 3.19
CA ASP A 143 -0.55 -0.87 3.06
C ASP A 143 0.51 -1.21 4.13
N ASP A 144 0.97 -0.20 4.89
CA ASP A 144 2.03 -0.35 5.89
C ASP A 144 1.44 -0.67 7.28
N ILE A 145 1.94 -1.73 7.90
CA ILE A 145 1.63 -2.12 9.29
C ILE A 145 2.89 -1.99 10.11
N LEU A 146 2.86 -1.17 11.15
CA LEU A 146 3.96 -0.98 12.09
C LEU A 146 3.57 -1.47 13.48
N ILE A 147 4.31 -2.44 14.00
CA ILE A 147 4.22 -2.92 15.39
C ILE A 147 5.34 -2.24 16.18
N TYR A 148 5.02 -1.73 17.36
CA TYR A 148 5.97 -0.99 18.19
C TYR A 148 5.82 -1.35 19.67
N SER A 149 6.94 -1.36 20.42
CA SER A 149 6.95 -1.76 21.83
C SER A 149 8.15 -1.16 22.58
N LYS A 150 8.00 -1.09 23.89
CA LYS A 150 9.07 -0.59 24.81
C LYS A 150 10.08 -1.68 25.17
N THR A 151 9.65 -2.94 25.26
CA THR A 151 10.50 -4.10 25.63
C THR A 151 10.54 -5.12 24.50
N LEU A 152 11.60 -5.91 24.43
CA LEU A 152 11.74 -6.97 23.44
C LEU A 152 10.72 -8.10 23.68
N GLU A 153 10.46 -8.44 24.93
CA GLU A 153 9.54 -9.52 25.29
C GLU A 153 8.09 -9.20 24.86
N ASP A 154 7.63 -7.97 25.17
CA ASP A 154 6.32 -7.52 24.69
C ASP A 154 6.26 -7.49 23.17
N HIS A 155 7.36 -7.05 22.54
CA HIS A 155 7.43 -6.96 21.08
C HIS A 155 7.29 -8.33 20.43
N GLN A 156 8.02 -9.33 20.91
CA GLN A 156 7.94 -10.71 20.42
C GLN A 156 6.53 -11.30 20.57
N ARG A 157 5.88 -11.05 21.71
CA ARG A 157 4.50 -11.48 21.94
C ARG A 157 3.55 -10.81 20.95
N GLN A 158 3.59 -9.50 20.83
CA GLN A 158 2.71 -8.72 19.96
C GLN A 158 2.89 -9.06 18.48
N VAL A 159 4.13 -9.22 18.02
CA VAL A 159 4.41 -9.66 16.63
C VAL A 159 3.77 -11.02 16.36
N ARG A 160 3.91 -11.98 17.28
CA ARG A 160 3.30 -13.30 17.13
C ARG A 160 1.78 -13.24 17.08
N GLU A 161 1.16 -12.45 17.96
CA GLU A 161 -0.29 -12.28 18.00
C GLU A 161 -0.83 -11.61 16.73
N VAL A 162 -0.15 -10.59 16.24
CA VAL A 162 -0.52 -9.91 14.97
C VAL A 162 -0.38 -10.85 13.78
N LEU A 163 0.73 -11.60 13.68
CA LEU A 163 0.93 -12.56 12.58
C LEU A 163 -0.12 -13.68 12.62
N GLU A 164 -0.52 -14.12 13.82
CA GLU A 164 -1.58 -15.12 13.97
C GLU A 164 -2.94 -14.58 13.52
N LEU A 165 -3.28 -13.32 13.84
CA LEU A 165 -4.50 -12.68 13.34
C LEU A 165 -4.50 -12.54 11.81
N LEU A 166 -3.37 -12.14 11.22
CA LEU A 166 -3.24 -12.08 9.77
C LEU A 166 -3.44 -13.46 9.15
N ARG A 167 -2.85 -14.52 9.72
CA ARG A 167 -3.00 -15.91 9.27
C ARG A 167 -4.45 -16.38 9.34
N GLN A 168 -5.15 -16.12 10.45
CA GLN A 168 -6.57 -16.46 10.61
C GLN A 168 -7.47 -15.78 9.59
N ASN A 169 -7.11 -14.56 9.18
CA ASN A 169 -7.81 -13.81 8.15
C ASN A 169 -7.26 -14.06 6.73
N LYS A 170 -6.39 -15.07 6.56
CA LYS A 170 -5.80 -15.47 5.27
C LYS A 170 -5.00 -14.35 4.59
N LEU A 171 -4.41 -13.45 5.37
CA LEU A 171 -3.54 -12.39 4.88
C LEU A 171 -2.08 -12.83 4.96
N CYS A 172 -1.35 -12.62 3.87
CA CYS A 172 0.04 -13.02 3.72
C CYS A 172 0.97 -11.81 3.68
N ALA A 173 1.96 -11.79 4.55
CA ALA A 173 3.06 -10.84 4.49
C ALA A 173 4.13 -11.28 3.47
N LYS A 174 4.84 -10.34 2.89
CA LYS A 174 5.99 -10.59 2.03
C LYS A 174 7.26 -10.52 2.85
N GLU A 175 7.76 -11.66 3.29
CA GLU A 175 8.92 -11.79 4.19
C GLU A 175 10.11 -10.93 3.76
N SER A 176 10.47 -10.94 2.47
CA SER A 176 11.60 -10.18 1.94
C SER A 176 11.48 -8.66 2.02
N LYS A 177 10.31 -8.14 2.40
CA LYS A 177 10.03 -6.72 2.59
C LYS A 177 9.64 -6.38 4.03
N CYS A 178 9.57 -7.38 4.90
CA CYS A 178 9.31 -7.17 6.31
C CYS A 178 10.60 -6.88 7.06
N GLU A 179 10.55 -5.90 7.94
CA GLU A 179 11.64 -5.55 8.85
C GLU A 179 11.21 -5.95 10.26
N ILE A 180 11.81 -7.05 10.78
CA ILE A 180 11.37 -7.66 12.05
C ILE A 180 12.39 -7.36 13.16
N TYR A 181 11.90 -6.99 14.35
CA TYR A 181 12.68 -6.73 15.57
C TYR A 181 13.78 -5.66 15.42
N GLN A 182 13.47 -4.60 14.67
CA GLN A 182 14.42 -3.52 14.43
C GLN A 182 14.45 -2.51 15.59
N ARG A 183 15.60 -1.86 15.79
CA ARG A 183 15.76 -0.70 16.67
C ARG A 183 15.48 0.62 15.98
N SER A 184 15.49 0.62 14.66
CA SER A 184 15.17 1.75 13.81
C SER A 184 14.46 1.24 12.57
N VAL A 185 13.44 1.97 12.11
CA VAL A 185 12.62 1.60 10.96
C VAL A 185 12.26 2.83 10.14
N GLU A 186 12.14 2.65 8.83
CA GLU A 186 11.58 3.67 7.95
C GLU A 186 10.08 3.52 7.81
N PHE A 187 9.33 4.54 8.24
CA PHE A 187 7.88 4.55 8.19
C PHE A 187 7.34 5.92 7.76
N LEU A 188 6.46 5.95 6.78
CA LEU A 188 5.85 7.16 6.22
C LEU A 188 6.86 8.26 5.83
N GLY A 189 8.03 7.83 5.32
CA GLY A 189 9.09 8.74 4.87
C GLY A 189 9.86 9.41 5.99
N HIS A 190 9.84 8.83 7.19
CA HIS A 190 10.66 9.22 8.33
C HIS A 190 11.39 8.00 8.87
N ARG A 191 12.56 8.22 9.47
CA ARG A 191 13.25 7.21 10.28
C ARG A 191 12.83 7.36 11.72
N ILE A 192 12.45 6.24 12.33
CA ILE A 192 11.97 6.17 13.71
C ILE A 192 12.92 5.28 14.50
N ASP A 193 13.36 5.73 15.65
CA ASP A 193 14.18 4.97 16.60
C ASP A 193 13.81 5.32 18.05
N GLU A 194 14.58 4.83 19.03
CA GLU A 194 14.34 5.08 20.45
C GLU A 194 14.52 6.57 20.86
N HIS A 195 15.17 7.38 20.03
CA HIS A 195 15.36 8.81 20.25
C HIS A 195 14.25 9.66 19.63
N GLY A 196 13.40 9.06 18.81
CA GLY A 196 12.24 9.71 18.22
C GLY A 196 12.19 9.65 16.68
N LEU A 197 11.64 10.71 16.11
CA LEU A 197 11.38 10.85 14.68
C LEU A 197 12.50 11.66 14.03
N HIS A 198 13.08 11.12 12.96
CA HIS A 198 14.12 11.78 12.17
C HIS A 198 13.67 11.93 10.72
N MET A 199 13.99 13.07 10.12
CA MET A 199 13.81 13.24 8.68
C MET A 199 14.79 12.36 7.90
N MET A 200 14.36 11.84 6.77
CA MET A 200 15.23 11.09 5.86
C MET A 200 16.29 12.02 5.27
N THR A 201 17.55 11.59 5.31
CA THR A 201 18.69 12.37 4.81
C THR A 201 18.52 12.76 3.36
N GLU A 202 17.99 11.84 2.52
CA GLU A 202 17.69 12.10 1.11
C GLU A 202 16.75 13.30 0.89
N LYS A 203 15.76 13.48 1.78
CA LYS A 203 14.85 14.64 1.70
C LYS A 203 15.55 15.93 2.10
N LEU A 204 16.43 15.87 3.10
CA LEU A 204 17.22 17.01 3.52
C LEU A 204 18.22 17.43 2.43
N ASP A 205 18.88 16.47 1.80
CA ASP A 205 19.80 16.71 0.70
C ASP A 205 19.06 17.27 -0.52
N ALA A 206 17.90 16.74 -0.86
CA ALA A 206 17.07 17.28 -1.95
C ALA A 206 16.66 18.74 -1.72
N ILE A 207 16.40 19.13 -0.47
CA ILE A 207 16.09 20.54 -0.12
C ILE A 207 17.35 21.39 -0.14
N ARG A 208 18.47 20.88 0.39
CA ARG A 208 19.76 21.58 0.42
C ARG A 208 20.29 21.85 -0.99
N ASP A 209 20.18 20.86 -1.86
CA ASP A 209 20.70 20.90 -3.24
C ASP A 209 19.68 21.50 -4.22
N TRP A 210 18.54 22.00 -3.70
CA TRP A 210 17.52 22.62 -4.56
C TRP A 210 18.08 23.87 -5.21
N PRO A 211 17.97 24.01 -6.54
CA PRO A 211 18.46 25.19 -7.25
C PRO A 211 17.74 26.44 -6.76
N GLN A 212 18.46 27.56 -6.76
CA GLN A 212 17.90 28.85 -6.37
C GLN A 212 16.64 29.17 -7.20
N LEU A 213 15.54 29.44 -6.50
CA LEU A 213 14.27 29.77 -7.13
C LEU A 213 14.35 31.14 -7.81
N THR A 214 14.32 31.17 -9.13
CA THR A 214 14.48 32.41 -9.89
C THR A 214 13.22 32.84 -10.65
N LYS A 215 12.25 31.91 -10.81
CA LYS A 215 11.01 32.14 -11.55
C LYS A 215 9.80 31.66 -10.74
N VAL A 216 8.62 32.19 -11.06
CA VAL A 216 7.35 31.80 -10.42
C VAL A 216 7.06 30.31 -10.59
N ASP A 217 7.45 29.72 -11.73
CA ASP A 217 7.26 28.29 -11.97
C ASP A 217 8.19 27.42 -11.10
N ASP A 218 9.38 27.91 -10.74
CA ASP A 218 10.27 27.24 -9.80
C ASP A 218 9.63 27.19 -8.41
N ILE A 219 8.97 28.27 -7.98
CA ILE A 219 8.23 28.34 -6.71
C ILE A 219 7.05 27.36 -6.71
N ARG A 220 6.29 27.28 -7.82
CA ARG A 220 5.17 26.34 -7.96
C ARG A 220 5.61 24.88 -7.96
N SER A 221 6.80 24.58 -8.44
CA SER A 221 7.35 23.22 -8.44
C SER A 221 7.95 22.83 -7.07
N PHE A 222 8.29 23.82 -6.24
CA PHE A 222 8.80 23.62 -4.89
C PHE A 222 7.67 23.42 -3.87
N LEU A 223 6.55 24.12 -4.05
CA LEU A 223 5.33 24.01 -3.22
C LEU A 223 4.46 22.82 -3.65
#